data_06523882fe2b6c0ff407e122db77cc21
#
_entry.id   06523882fe2b6c0ff407e122db77cc21
#
_cell.length_a   1.000
_cell.length_b   1.000
_cell.length_c   1.000
_cell.angle_alpha   90.00
_cell.angle_beta   90.00
_cell.angle_gamma   90.00
#
_symmetry.space_group_name_H-M   'P 1'
#
loop_
_entity.id
_entity.type
_entity.pdbx_description
1 polymer ?
#
loop_
_entity_poly.entity_id
_entity_poly.type
_entity_poly.pdbx_seq_one_letter_code
_entity_poly.pdbx_strand_id
1 'polypeptide(L)'
;VRFSDRVLGNAKKFAKQAKILQFDVDAAEINKNIRVDAAVIGDLKEILKRINAELPQLGHEAWIAHILDYKVKYPLTYQEPGLTGPYLVEEIYRQTDGDAIIVTEVGQHQMWAAQYYKYKNPRTFLSSGGLGTMGYGLGAAIGAQVANPGKQVINIAGDGCFRMNMNEIATAVRQKLPLIEVIVNNHVLGMVRQWQDLFYEKRYSATVLDDGVDYVKLAEAMGATGYRATTRETFNEALKAALAAKTPVVIDCVIGCDDKVWPMVAPGADISTAFTGE
;
A
#
# COMPACT_ATOMS: atom_id res chain seq x y z
N VAL A 1 -2.23 19.13 3.79
CA VAL A 1 -1.77 18.09 4.75
C VAL A 1 -2.46 18.30 6.08
N ARG A 2 -3.21 17.32 6.55
CA ARG A 2 -4.01 17.47 7.78
C ARG A 2 -3.29 17.09 9.08
N PHE A 3 -2.03 16.71 9.04
CA PHE A 3 -1.28 16.28 10.23
C PHE A 3 -2.09 15.33 11.14
N SER A 4 -2.56 14.20 10.56
CA SER A 4 -3.33 13.22 11.33
C SER A 4 -2.48 12.52 12.38
N ASP A 5 -3.14 11.87 13.34
CA ASP A 5 -2.50 11.06 14.37
C ASP A 5 -1.50 10.02 13.84
N ARG A 6 -1.78 9.44 12.66
CA ARG A 6 -0.87 8.49 11.99
C ARG A 6 0.44 9.13 11.53
N VAL A 7 0.44 10.43 11.24
CA VAL A 7 1.64 11.18 10.85
C VAL A 7 2.36 11.72 12.08
N LEU A 8 1.62 12.25 13.04
CA LEU A 8 2.17 12.90 14.21
C LEU A 8 2.66 11.89 15.26
N GLY A 9 2.01 10.74 15.40
CA GLY A 9 2.20 9.88 16.55
C GLY A 9 1.95 10.68 17.82
N ASN A 10 3.00 10.95 18.60
CA ASN A 10 2.94 11.86 19.72
C ASN A 10 3.14 13.31 19.26
N ALA A 11 2.07 14.09 19.17
CA ALA A 11 2.11 15.48 18.70
C ALA A 11 3.06 16.38 19.54
N LYS A 12 3.26 16.06 20.84
CA LYS A 12 4.19 16.82 21.70
C LYS A 12 5.65 16.55 21.36
N LYS A 13 5.94 15.49 20.61
CA LYS A 13 7.30 15.09 20.21
C LYS A 13 7.56 15.26 18.72
N PHE A 14 6.53 15.51 17.92
CA PHE A 14 6.65 15.68 16.49
C PHE A 14 7.48 16.92 16.12
N ALA A 15 8.50 16.72 15.30
CA ALA A 15 9.30 17.77 14.65
C ALA A 15 9.80 18.92 15.56
N LYS A 16 10.17 18.64 16.83
CA LYS A 16 10.55 19.66 17.83
C LYS A 16 11.67 20.60 17.41
N GLN A 17 12.55 20.16 16.53
CA GLN A 17 13.73 20.93 16.08
C GLN A 17 13.46 21.62 14.74
N ALA A 18 12.31 21.41 14.12
CA ALA A 18 11.97 21.97 12.82
C ALA A 18 10.93 23.07 12.97
N LYS A 19 10.97 24.04 12.07
CA LYS A 19 9.87 24.94 11.82
C LYS A 19 8.87 24.25 10.89
N ILE A 20 7.58 24.44 11.18
CA ILE A 20 6.51 23.81 10.43
C ILE A 20 5.81 24.85 9.57
N LEU A 21 5.84 24.62 8.27
CA LEU A 21 5.14 25.44 7.28
C LEU A 21 3.97 24.60 6.71
N GLN A 22 2.79 25.16 6.68
CA GLN A 22 1.61 24.48 6.13
C GLN A 22 1.03 25.24 4.94
N PHE A 23 0.88 24.53 3.83
CA PHE A 23 0.19 25.01 2.64
C PHE A 23 -1.09 24.21 2.45
N ASP A 24 -2.24 24.87 2.43
CA ASP A 24 -3.52 24.20 2.32
C ASP A 24 -4.54 25.10 1.61
N VAL A 25 -5.51 24.50 0.93
CA VAL A 25 -6.65 25.23 0.35
C VAL A 25 -7.74 25.49 1.38
N ASP A 26 -7.78 24.68 2.45
CA ASP A 26 -8.78 24.76 3.53
C ASP A 26 -8.20 25.45 4.76
N ALA A 27 -8.72 26.63 5.05
CA ALA A 27 -8.33 27.39 6.24
C ALA A 27 -8.61 26.64 7.56
N ALA A 28 -9.60 25.73 7.59
CA ALA A 28 -9.96 24.96 8.77
C ALA A 28 -8.91 23.91 9.14
N GLU A 29 -8.03 23.52 8.22
CA GLU A 29 -6.94 22.59 8.49
C GLU A 29 -5.71 23.26 9.14
N ILE A 30 -5.61 24.61 9.09
CA ILE A 30 -4.47 25.33 9.67
C ILE A 30 -4.57 25.31 11.20
N ASN A 31 -3.47 24.93 11.85
CA ASN A 31 -3.36 24.80 13.32
C ASN A 31 -4.34 23.80 13.98
N LYS A 32 -4.98 22.94 13.21
CA LYS A 32 -5.99 22.01 13.72
C LYS A 32 -5.42 20.98 14.68
N ASN A 33 -4.38 20.28 14.30
CA ASN A 33 -3.77 19.19 15.07
C ASN A 33 -2.39 19.55 15.63
N ILE A 34 -1.69 20.49 14.99
CA ILE A 34 -0.38 20.97 15.41
C ILE A 34 -0.27 22.46 15.09
N ARG A 35 0.39 23.20 15.97
CA ARG A 35 0.66 24.61 15.71
C ARG A 35 1.77 24.74 14.67
N VAL A 36 1.55 25.54 13.64
CA VAL A 36 2.55 25.80 12.59
C VAL A 36 3.21 27.16 12.77
N ASP A 37 4.44 27.29 12.29
CA ASP A 37 5.19 28.55 12.36
C ASP A 37 4.72 29.54 11.29
N ALA A 38 4.35 29.05 10.12
CA ALA A 38 3.72 29.86 9.06
C ALA A 38 2.76 29.02 8.23
N ALA A 39 1.75 29.70 7.65
CA ALA A 39 0.78 29.06 6.79
C ALA A 39 0.46 29.94 5.57
N VAL A 40 0.18 29.29 4.43
CA VAL A 40 -0.35 29.94 3.24
C VAL A 40 -1.59 29.18 2.78
N ILE A 41 -2.70 29.89 2.62
CA ILE A 41 -3.95 29.33 2.13
C ILE A 41 -4.03 29.60 0.63
N GLY A 42 -4.22 28.55 -0.16
CA GLY A 42 -4.32 28.67 -1.62
C GLY A 42 -3.99 27.36 -2.35
N ASP A 43 -4.05 27.43 -3.66
CA ASP A 43 -3.67 26.30 -4.53
C ASP A 43 -2.17 26.01 -4.41
N LEU A 44 -1.84 24.75 -4.11
CA LEU A 44 -0.46 24.33 -3.88
C LEU A 44 0.44 24.54 -5.12
N LYS A 45 -0.09 24.36 -6.33
CA LYS A 45 0.68 24.56 -7.56
C LYS A 45 1.11 26.03 -7.72
N GLU A 46 0.21 26.96 -7.43
CA GLU A 46 0.51 28.39 -7.51
C GLU A 46 1.45 28.83 -6.38
N ILE A 47 1.28 28.28 -5.17
CA ILE A 47 2.20 28.54 -4.04
C ILE A 47 3.60 28.07 -4.38
N LEU A 48 3.76 26.80 -4.81
CA LEU A 48 5.06 26.23 -5.15
C LEU A 48 5.72 26.96 -6.34
N LYS A 49 4.95 27.39 -7.33
CA LYS A 49 5.48 28.18 -8.45
C LYS A 49 6.13 29.47 -7.98
N ARG A 50 5.50 30.20 -7.05
CA ARG A 50 6.04 31.43 -6.46
C ARG A 50 7.27 31.14 -5.60
N ILE A 51 7.22 30.14 -4.72
CA ILE A 51 8.34 29.75 -3.90
C ILE A 51 9.57 29.39 -4.76
N ASN A 52 9.37 28.57 -5.80
CA ASN A 52 10.45 28.14 -6.68
C ASN A 52 11.08 29.31 -7.47
N ALA A 53 10.32 30.38 -7.73
CA ALA A 53 10.85 31.57 -8.40
C ALA A 53 11.76 32.44 -7.49
N GLU A 54 11.58 32.35 -6.19
CA GLU A 54 12.29 33.18 -5.21
C GLU A 54 13.41 32.43 -4.47
N LEU A 55 13.32 31.09 -4.36
CA LEU A 55 14.33 30.29 -3.72
C LEU A 55 15.57 30.16 -4.60
N PRO A 56 16.78 30.39 -4.04
CA PRO A 56 18.02 30.07 -4.74
C PRO A 56 18.13 28.55 -4.90
N GLN A 57 18.98 28.13 -5.83
CA GLN A 57 19.33 26.72 -5.90
C GLN A 57 20.05 26.31 -4.63
N LEU A 58 19.47 25.33 -3.91
CA LEU A 58 20.01 24.81 -2.65
C LEU A 58 20.67 23.46 -2.90
N GLY A 59 21.83 23.24 -2.27
CA GLY A 59 22.53 21.96 -2.23
C GLY A 59 22.24 21.24 -0.91
N HIS A 60 21.92 19.95 -1.00
CA HIS A 60 21.61 19.12 0.17
C HIS A 60 22.41 17.80 0.16
N GLU A 61 23.55 17.78 -0.50
CA GLU A 61 24.35 16.57 -0.77
C GLU A 61 24.72 15.83 0.52
N ALA A 62 25.14 16.56 1.57
CA ALA A 62 25.47 15.96 2.85
C ALA A 62 24.27 15.31 3.53
N TRP A 63 23.10 15.94 3.45
CA TRP A 63 21.87 15.39 4.01
C TRP A 63 21.38 14.17 3.22
N ILE A 64 21.46 14.23 1.91
CA ILE A 64 21.12 13.10 1.02
C ILE A 64 22.06 11.93 1.29
N ALA A 65 23.38 12.17 1.40
CA ALA A 65 24.34 11.13 1.73
C ALA A 65 24.05 10.46 3.09
N HIS A 66 23.64 11.25 4.09
CA HIS A 66 23.25 10.73 5.39
C HIS A 66 22.00 9.84 5.33
N ILE A 67 20.98 10.24 4.56
CA ILE A 67 19.78 9.42 4.35
C ILE A 67 20.13 8.12 3.62
N LEU A 68 20.99 8.19 2.60
CA LEU A 68 21.42 7.00 1.84
C LEU A 68 22.23 6.03 2.71
N ASP A 69 23.09 6.53 3.59
CA ASP A 69 23.81 5.74 4.58
C ASP A 69 22.85 4.99 5.52
N TYR A 70 21.79 5.64 6.00
CA TYR A 70 20.74 4.97 6.80
C TYR A 70 20.01 3.89 6.03
N LYS A 71 19.69 4.10 4.75
CA LYS A 71 19.06 3.06 3.92
C LYS A 71 19.94 1.83 3.75
N VAL A 72 21.26 2.00 3.74
CA VAL A 72 22.21 0.88 3.71
C VAL A 72 22.33 0.19 5.06
N LYS A 73 22.38 0.97 6.15
CA LYS A 73 22.53 0.43 7.51
C LYS A 73 21.27 -0.25 8.04
N TYR A 74 20.10 0.22 7.64
CA TYR A 74 18.80 -0.24 8.12
C TYR A 74 17.87 -0.54 6.94
N PRO A 75 18.20 -1.54 6.10
CA PRO A 75 17.36 -1.90 4.98
C PRO A 75 16.05 -2.51 5.48
N LEU A 76 14.98 -2.31 4.73
CA LEU A 76 13.77 -3.12 4.91
C LEU A 76 14.07 -4.54 4.44
N THR A 77 14.03 -5.49 5.35
CA THR A 77 14.32 -6.90 5.08
C THR A 77 13.21 -7.79 5.62
N TYR A 78 13.09 -8.97 5.04
CA TYR A 78 12.27 -10.06 5.53
C TYR A 78 13.04 -11.37 5.32
N GLN A 79 12.99 -12.26 6.28
CA GLN A 79 13.85 -13.48 6.29
C GLN A 79 13.07 -14.78 6.08
N GLU A 80 11.76 -14.71 5.94
CA GLU A 80 10.93 -15.90 5.85
C GLU A 80 11.10 -16.60 4.50
N PRO A 81 11.37 -17.92 4.47
CA PRO A 81 11.65 -18.65 3.23
C PRO A 81 10.42 -18.92 2.36
N GLY A 82 9.21 -18.73 2.89
CA GLY A 82 7.95 -19.01 2.22
C GLY A 82 7.46 -17.89 1.29
N LEU A 83 6.24 -18.06 0.82
CA LEU A 83 5.51 -17.00 0.13
C LEU A 83 5.02 -16.00 1.17
N THR A 84 5.45 -14.75 1.07
CA THR A 84 5.14 -13.68 2.03
C THR A 84 4.66 -12.43 1.31
N GLY A 85 3.96 -11.54 2.03
CA GLY A 85 3.49 -10.27 1.46
C GLY A 85 4.62 -9.43 0.85
N PRO A 86 5.75 -9.19 1.54
CA PRO A 86 6.91 -8.51 0.96
C PRO A 86 7.43 -9.15 -0.33
N TYR A 87 7.58 -10.49 -0.35
CA TYR A 87 8.03 -11.19 -1.54
C TYR A 87 7.11 -10.99 -2.74
N LEU A 88 5.80 -11.08 -2.54
CA LEU A 88 4.81 -10.84 -3.60
C LEU A 88 5.02 -9.46 -4.24
N VAL A 89 5.20 -8.43 -3.42
CA VAL A 89 5.37 -7.06 -3.90
C VAL A 89 6.70 -6.86 -4.64
N GLU A 90 7.80 -7.39 -4.12
CA GLU A 90 9.10 -7.31 -4.79
C GLU A 90 9.12 -8.05 -6.12
N GLU A 91 8.47 -9.21 -6.19
CA GLU A 91 8.39 -9.97 -7.42
C GLU A 91 7.50 -9.27 -8.47
N ILE A 92 6.39 -8.63 -8.05
CA ILE A 92 5.60 -7.76 -8.94
C ILE A 92 6.49 -6.62 -9.48
N TYR A 93 7.27 -5.96 -8.61
CA TYR A 93 8.22 -4.94 -9.06
C TYR A 93 9.22 -5.49 -10.08
N ARG A 94 9.81 -6.64 -9.79
CA ARG A 94 10.82 -7.27 -10.65
C ARG A 94 10.28 -7.65 -12.04
N GLN A 95 9.11 -8.29 -12.10
CA GLN A 95 8.53 -8.73 -13.36
C GLN A 95 7.93 -7.60 -14.19
N THR A 96 7.56 -6.47 -13.57
CA THR A 96 7.05 -5.28 -14.27
C THR A 96 8.11 -4.23 -14.51
N ASP A 97 9.35 -4.46 -14.08
CA ASP A 97 10.42 -3.46 -14.05
C ASP A 97 9.94 -2.13 -13.38
N GLY A 98 9.04 -2.21 -12.43
CA GLY A 98 8.49 -1.04 -11.73
C GLY A 98 7.62 -0.12 -12.60
N ASP A 99 7.20 -0.54 -13.78
CA ASP A 99 6.37 0.25 -14.72
C ASP A 99 4.89 -0.18 -14.71
N ALA A 100 4.38 -0.68 -13.61
CA ALA A 100 2.94 -0.94 -13.42
C ALA A 100 2.27 0.15 -12.61
N ILE A 101 0.97 0.33 -12.81
CA ILE A 101 0.11 1.06 -11.90
C ILE A 101 -0.33 0.07 -10.80
N ILE A 102 0.12 0.32 -9.59
CA ILE A 102 -0.23 -0.48 -8.42
C ILE A 102 -1.42 0.16 -7.73
N VAL A 103 -2.46 -0.62 -7.60
CA VAL A 103 -3.64 -0.27 -6.80
C VAL A 103 -3.64 -1.14 -5.57
N THR A 104 -4.07 -0.63 -4.43
CA THR A 104 -4.17 -1.45 -3.22
C THR A 104 -5.53 -1.32 -2.57
N GLU A 105 -5.96 -2.42 -1.99
CA GLU A 105 -6.92 -2.41 -0.92
C GLU A 105 -6.28 -1.91 0.39
N VAL A 106 -6.94 -2.08 1.54
CA VAL A 106 -6.49 -1.53 2.82
C VAL A 106 -6.17 -2.62 3.84
N GLY A 107 -4.94 -2.61 4.34
CA GLY A 107 -4.44 -3.59 5.31
C GLY A 107 -2.93 -3.77 5.23
N GLN A 108 -2.43 -4.93 5.67
CA GLN A 108 -1.00 -5.26 5.63
C GLN A 108 -0.45 -5.20 4.20
N HIS A 109 -1.18 -5.73 3.22
CA HIS A 109 -0.83 -5.71 1.81
C HIS A 109 -0.62 -4.29 1.24
N GLN A 110 -1.41 -3.31 1.71
CA GLN A 110 -1.23 -1.89 1.37
C GLN A 110 0.12 -1.37 1.89
N MET A 111 0.46 -1.72 3.12
CA MET A 111 1.70 -1.28 3.75
C MET A 111 2.91 -1.95 3.08
N TRP A 112 2.85 -3.25 2.79
CA TRP A 112 3.91 -3.92 2.03
C TRP A 112 4.07 -3.34 0.63
N ALA A 113 2.97 -3.02 -0.07
CA ALA A 113 3.04 -2.36 -1.37
C ALA A 113 3.73 -0.98 -1.29
N ALA A 114 3.50 -0.22 -0.22
CA ALA A 114 4.17 1.06 0.01
C ALA A 114 5.66 0.90 0.37
N GLN A 115 6.02 -0.19 1.08
CA GLN A 115 7.38 -0.42 1.56
C GLN A 115 8.29 -1.06 0.51
N TYR A 116 7.80 -2.04 -0.24
CA TYR A 116 8.65 -2.92 -1.07
C TYR A 116 8.53 -2.67 -2.58
N TYR A 117 7.48 -2.02 -3.07
CA TYR A 117 7.42 -1.61 -4.48
C TYR A 117 8.17 -0.29 -4.69
N LYS A 118 9.18 -0.29 -5.54
CA LYS A 118 10.02 0.89 -5.82
C LYS A 118 9.39 1.72 -6.93
N TYR A 119 8.50 2.62 -6.58
CA TYR A 119 7.78 3.48 -7.53
C TYR A 119 8.74 4.39 -8.30
N LYS A 120 8.71 4.32 -9.62
CA LYS A 120 9.56 5.13 -10.52
C LYS A 120 8.84 6.37 -11.03
N ASN A 121 7.53 6.32 -11.15
CA ASN A 121 6.71 7.35 -11.77
C ASN A 121 5.66 7.92 -10.78
N PRO A 122 5.35 9.22 -10.84
CA PRO A 122 4.28 9.77 -10.04
C PRO A 122 2.91 9.22 -10.49
N ARG A 123 1.94 9.18 -9.57
CA ARG A 123 0.57 8.73 -9.82
C ARG A 123 0.44 7.27 -10.27
N THR A 124 1.40 6.42 -9.93
CA THR A 124 1.35 4.98 -10.18
C THR A 124 1.06 4.15 -8.93
N PHE A 125 0.79 4.81 -7.80
CA PHE A 125 0.31 4.19 -6.56
C PHE A 125 -1.06 4.77 -6.20
N LEU A 126 -2.10 3.95 -6.31
CA LEU A 126 -3.49 4.30 -6.06
C LEU A 126 -3.97 3.56 -4.82
N SER A 127 -4.32 4.29 -3.78
CA SER A 127 -4.66 3.68 -2.50
C SER A 127 -5.59 4.58 -1.70
N SER A 128 -6.50 3.99 -0.93
CA SER A 128 -7.33 4.74 0.04
C SER A 128 -6.51 5.07 1.30
N GLY A 129 -5.44 5.87 1.14
CA GLY A 129 -4.51 6.22 2.22
C GLY A 129 -5.08 7.20 3.25
N GLY A 130 -6.14 7.91 2.92
CA GLY A 130 -6.80 8.87 3.82
C GLY A 130 -7.88 8.23 4.69
N LEU A 131 -8.94 7.73 4.09
CA LEU A 131 -10.08 7.12 4.78
C LEU A 131 -9.84 5.66 5.15
N GLY A 132 -9.03 4.94 4.38
CA GLY A 132 -8.75 3.52 4.63
C GLY A 132 -9.93 2.62 4.29
N THR A 133 -10.52 2.80 3.12
CA THR A 133 -11.73 2.09 2.70
C THR A 133 -11.38 0.71 2.15
N MET A 134 -11.75 -0.35 2.85
CA MET A 134 -11.74 -1.71 2.32
C MET A 134 -12.77 -1.83 1.18
N GLY A 135 -12.41 -2.52 0.08
CA GLY A 135 -13.24 -2.61 -1.12
C GLY A 135 -13.01 -1.48 -2.15
N TYR A 136 -12.07 -0.57 -1.88
CA TYR A 136 -11.72 0.51 -2.82
C TYR A 136 -10.94 0.01 -4.04
N GLY A 137 -10.06 -0.97 -3.85
CA GLY A 137 -8.98 -1.28 -4.79
C GLY A 137 -9.47 -1.80 -6.13
N LEU A 138 -10.35 -2.80 -6.15
CA LEU A 138 -10.81 -3.40 -7.41
C LEU A 138 -11.52 -2.37 -8.31
N GLY A 139 -12.42 -1.56 -7.76
CA GLY A 139 -13.09 -0.49 -8.52
C GLY A 139 -12.12 0.55 -9.05
N ALA A 140 -11.14 0.96 -8.22
CA ALA A 140 -10.08 1.89 -8.62
C ALA A 140 -9.16 1.31 -9.70
N ALA A 141 -8.84 0.00 -9.63
CA ALA A 141 -8.04 -0.70 -10.62
C ALA A 141 -8.76 -0.80 -11.98
N ILE A 142 -10.06 -1.10 -11.98
CA ILE A 142 -10.89 -1.05 -13.19
C ILE A 142 -10.83 0.34 -13.82
N GLY A 143 -11.05 1.39 -13.01
CA GLY A 143 -10.97 2.78 -13.48
C GLY A 143 -9.59 3.15 -14.02
N ALA A 144 -8.53 2.73 -13.32
CA ALA A 144 -7.14 2.96 -13.75
C ALA A 144 -6.83 2.27 -15.09
N GLN A 145 -7.31 1.03 -15.27
CA GLN A 145 -7.09 0.27 -16.51
C GLN A 145 -7.84 0.87 -17.69
N VAL A 146 -9.07 1.34 -17.47
CA VAL A 146 -9.85 2.06 -18.51
C VAL A 146 -9.16 3.36 -18.91
N ALA A 147 -8.65 4.11 -17.94
CA ALA A 147 -7.96 5.37 -18.19
C ALA A 147 -6.55 5.20 -18.80
N ASN A 148 -5.94 4.01 -18.66
CA ASN A 148 -4.59 3.72 -19.12
C ASN A 148 -4.53 2.38 -19.86
N PRO A 149 -5.13 2.25 -21.05
CA PRO A 149 -5.28 0.96 -21.74
C PRO A 149 -3.95 0.32 -22.16
N GLY A 150 -2.88 1.11 -22.25
CA GLY A 150 -1.53 0.64 -22.60
C GLY A 150 -0.63 0.32 -21.41
N LYS A 151 -1.12 0.49 -20.17
CA LYS A 151 -0.34 0.22 -18.95
C LYS A 151 -0.85 -1.04 -18.25
N GLN A 152 0.06 -1.76 -17.62
CA GLN A 152 -0.31 -2.85 -16.73
C GLN A 152 -0.86 -2.26 -15.43
N VAL A 153 -2.05 -2.69 -15.03
CA VAL A 153 -2.65 -2.36 -13.72
C VAL A 153 -2.72 -3.63 -12.88
N ILE A 154 -2.23 -3.54 -11.65
CA ILE A 154 -2.23 -4.64 -10.68
C ILE A 154 -2.87 -4.15 -9.40
N ASN A 155 -3.96 -4.77 -8.97
CA ASN A 155 -4.53 -4.57 -7.65
C ASN A 155 -3.93 -5.58 -6.67
N ILE A 156 -3.49 -5.10 -5.51
CA ILE A 156 -3.00 -5.94 -4.41
C ILE A 156 -4.02 -5.84 -3.28
N ALA A 157 -4.74 -6.92 -3.04
CA ALA A 157 -5.83 -6.99 -2.09
C ALA A 157 -5.57 -8.02 -1.00
N GLY A 158 -6.06 -7.79 0.20
CA GLY A 158 -6.27 -8.85 1.16
C GLY A 158 -7.57 -9.59 0.86
N ASP A 159 -7.67 -10.85 1.25
CA ASP A 159 -8.86 -11.68 1.07
C ASP A 159 -10.13 -11.05 1.67
N GLY A 160 -10.03 -10.45 2.86
CA GLY A 160 -11.14 -9.74 3.49
C GLY A 160 -11.58 -8.48 2.73
N CYS A 161 -10.65 -7.76 2.08
CA CYS A 161 -10.97 -6.59 1.29
C CYS A 161 -11.59 -6.97 -0.06
N PHE A 162 -11.02 -7.96 -0.74
CA PHE A 162 -11.50 -8.43 -2.04
C PHE A 162 -12.98 -8.86 -1.97
N ARG A 163 -13.39 -9.51 -0.88
CA ARG A 163 -14.79 -9.93 -0.66
C ARG A 163 -15.80 -8.79 -0.71
N MET A 164 -15.39 -7.57 -0.42
CA MET A 164 -16.33 -6.45 -0.35
C MET A 164 -16.89 -6.06 -1.72
N ASN A 165 -16.07 -6.23 -2.79
CA ASN A 165 -16.45 -5.87 -4.15
C ASN A 165 -16.04 -6.92 -5.20
N MET A 166 -15.82 -8.17 -4.81
CA MET A 166 -15.39 -9.25 -5.72
C MET A 166 -16.31 -9.46 -6.93
N ASN A 167 -17.58 -9.07 -6.83
CA ASN A 167 -18.55 -9.09 -7.93
C ASN A 167 -18.11 -8.24 -9.12
N GLU A 168 -17.25 -7.23 -8.93
CA GLU A 168 -16.77 -6.35 -9.99
C GLU A 168 -15.74 -7.02 -10.92
N ILE A 169 -15.28 -8.24 -10.60
CA ILE A 169 -14.54 -9.07 -11.57
C ILE A 169 -15.37 -9.28 -12.84
N ALA A 170 -16.70 -9.48 -12.70
CA ALA A 170 -17.59 -9.58 -13.86
C ALA A 170 -17.60 -8.29 -14.71
N THR A 171 -17.47 -7.13 -14.10
CA THR A 171 -17.33 -5.85 -14.80
C THR A 171 -16.01 -5.79 -15.59
N ALA A 172 -14.89 -6.18 -14.97
CA ALA A 172 -13.60 -6.24 -15.64
C ALA A 172 -13.59 -7.21 -16.83
N VAL A 173 -14.22 -8.38 -16.67
CA VAL A 173 -14.39 -9.38 -17.75
C VAL A 173 -15.22 -8.84 -18.90
N ARG A 174 -16.39 -8.27 -18.60
CA ARG A 174 -17.27 -7.65 -19.61
C ARG A 174 -16.57 -6.58 -20.42
N GLN A 175 -15.71 -5.79 -19.78
CA GLN A 175 -14.94 -4.71 -20.40
C GLN A 175 -13.62 -5.21 -21.03
N LYS A 176 -13.31 -6.52 -20.93
CA LYS A 176 -12.08 -7.14 -21.45
C LYS A 176 -10.80 -6.44 -20.97
N LEU A 177 -10.76 -6.07 -19.72
CA LEU A 177 -9.62 -5.35 -19.14
C LEU A 177 -8.51 -6.33 -18.75
N PRO A 178 -7.25 -6.14 -19.16
CA PRO A 178 -6.13 -6.99 -18.77
C PRO A 178 -5.64 -6.66 -17.35
N LEU A 179 -6.58 -6.60 -16.41
CA LEU A 179 -6.33 -6.29 -15.00
C LEU A 179 -5.84 -7.55 -14.28
N ILE A 180 -4.85 -7.40 -13.43
CA ILE A 180 -4.38 -8.45 -12.52
C ILE A 180 -4.83 -8.13 -11.09
N GLU A 181 -5.55 -9.05 -10.49
CA GLU A 181 -5.95 -9.05 -9.08
C GLU A 181 -5.07 -10.03 -8.31
N VAL A 182 -4.23 -9.54 -7.41
CA VAL A 182 -3.37 -10.35 -6.53
C VAL A 182 -3.97 -10.35 -5.14
N ILE A 183 -4.54 -11.47 -4.74
CA ILE A 183 -5.15 -11.65 -3.42
C ILE A 183 -4.08 -12.18 -2.47
N VAL A 184 -3.67 -11.36 -1.52
CA VAL A 184 -2.78 -11.73 -0.41
C VAL A 184 -3.66 -12.41 0.65
N ASN A 185 -3.83 -13.72 0.49
CA ASN A 185 -4.79 -14.52 1.25
C ASN A 185 -4.11 -15.14 2.48
N ASN A 186 -4.35 -14.57 3.63
CA ASN A 186 -3.86 -15.09 4.91
C ASN A 186 -5.00 -15.65 5.79
N HIS A 187 -6.22 -15.74 5.27
CA HIS A 187 -7.42 -16.22 5.96
C HIS A 187 -7.79 -15.43 7.22
N VAL A 188 -7.28 -14.18 7.34
CA VAL A 188 -7.57 -13.31 8.48
C VAL A 188 -7.66 -11.84 8.06
N LEU A 189 -8.28 -11.02 8.89
CA LEU A 189 -8.12 -9.57 8.81
C LEU A 189 -6.74 -9.20 9.40
N GLY A 190 -5.70 -9.31 8.56
CA GLY A 190 -4.31 -9.39 9.00
C GLY A 190 -3.83 -8.20 9.83
N MET A 191 -4.19 -6.94 9.46
CA MET A 191 -3.80 -5.77 10.23
C MET A 191 -4.48 -5.73 11.61
N VAL A 192 -5.76 -6.11 11.69
CA VAL A 192 -6.48 -6.18 12.98
C VAL A 192 -5.89 -7.29 13.84
N ARG A 193 -5.61 -8.47 13.25
CA ARG A 193 -4.96 -9.59 13.94
C ARG A 193 -3.57 -9.18 14.47
N GLN A 194 -2.76 -8.49 13.68
CA GLN A 194 -1.45 -8.01 14.10
C GLN A 194 -1.54 -7.09 15.32
N TRP A 195 -2.54 -6.20 15.37
CA TRP A 195 -2.79 -5.35 16.53
C TRP A 195 -3.24 -6.15 17.76
N GLN A 196 -4.13 -7.11 17.57
CA GLN A 196 -4.57 -7.99 18.65
C GLN A 196 -3.41 -8.83 19.19
N ASP A 197 -2.50 -9.28 18.33
CA ASP A 197 -1.30 -9.99 18.73
C ASP A 197 -0.36 -9.10 19.57
N LEU A 198 -0.06 -7.90 19.10
CA LEU A 198 0.96 -7.02 19.68
C LEU A 198 0.47 -6.26 20.91
N PHE A 199 -0.80 -5.85 20.96
CA PHE A 199 -1.30 -4.91 21.96
C PHE A 199 -2.46 -5.42 22.81
N TYR A 200 -3.03 -6.58 22.50
CA TYR A 200 -4.22 -7.12 23.17
C TYR A 200 -4.03 -8.56 23.64
N GLU A 201 -2.79 -8.96 23.99
CA GLU A 201 -2.46 -10.25 24.60
C GLU A 201 -2.96 -11.46 23.78
N LYS A 202 -2.93 -11.34 22.44
CA LYS A 202 -3.43 -12.36 21.49
C LYS A 202 -4.91 -12.72 21.68
N ARG A 203 -5.69 -11.79 22.23
CA ARG A 203 -7.14 -11.97 22.34
C ARG A 203 -7.79 -11.70 20.99
N TYR A 204 -7.72 -12.68 20.09
CA TYR A 204 -8.27 -12.60 18.76
C TYR A 204 -9.80 -12.60 18.78
N SER A 205 -10.42 -11.63 18.11
CA SER A 205 -11.87 -11.51 18.02
C SER A 205 -12.27 -11.09 16.62
N ALA A 206 -13.14 -11.89 15.98
CA ALA A 206 -13.75 -11.62 14.68
C ALA A 206 -12.73 -11.32 13.55
N THR A 207 -11.53 -11.91 13.60
CA THR A 207 -10.46 -11.67 12.61
C THR A 207 -10.21 -12.87 11.69
N VAL A 208 -10.71 -14.04 12.01
CA VAL A 208 -10.55 -15.25 11.20
C VAL A 208 -11.61 -15.28 10.10
N LEU A 209 -11.18 -15.59 8.89
CA LEU A 209 -12.01 -15.70 7.68
C LEU A 209 -11.99 -17.17 7.24
N ASP A 210 -12.75 -18.01 7.94
CA ASP A 210 -12.76 -19.48 7.82
C ASP A 210 -13.92 -20.02 6.96
N ASP A 211 -14.54 -19.18 6.15
CA ASP A 211 -15.72 -19.53 5.35
C ASP A 211 -15.44 -20.32 4.06
N GLY A 212 -14.19 -20.68 3.79
CA GLY A 212 -13.82 -21.58 2.70
C GLY A 212 -14.05 -21.03 1.28
N VAL A 213 -14.00 -19.72 1.07
CA VAL A 213 -14.14 -19.12 -0.27
C VAL A 213 -12.96 -19.56 -1.16
N ASP A 214 -13.31 -20.17 -2.31
CA ASP A 214 -12.33 -20.52 -3.35
C ASP A 214 -12.28 -19.42 -4.40
N TYR A 215 -11.28 -18.54 -4.31
CA TYR A 215 -11.15 -17.37 -5.18
C TYR A 215 -10.80 -17.75 -6.63
N VAL A 216 -10.16 -18.90 -6.86
CA VAL A 216 -9.89 -19.40 -8.22
C VAL A 216 -11.20 -19.77 -8.90
N LYS A 217 -12.01 -20.63 -8.26
CA LYS A 217 -13.33 -21.01 -8.81
C LYS A 217 -14.26 -19.81 -8.98
N LEU A 218 -14.20 -18.85 -8.04
CA LEU A 218 -14.99 -17.62 -8.14
C LEU A 218 -14.58 -16.81 -9.38
N ALA A 219 -13.28 -16.63 -9.61
CA ALA A 219 -12.78 -15.94 -10.80
C ALA A 219 -13.23 -16.62 -12.09
N GLU A 220 -13.10 -17.94 -12.17
CA GLU A 220 -13.51 -18.76 -13.32
C GLU A 220 -15.03 -18.67 -13.56
N ALA A 221 -15.84 -18.76 -12.51
CA ALA A 221 -17.29 -18.62 -12.60
C ALA A 221 -17.72 -17.24 -13.11
N MET A 222 -16.92 -16.20 -12.88
CA MET A 222 -17.13 -14.84 -13.39
C MET A 222 -16.52 -14.61 -14.78
N GLY A 223 -15.81 -15.60 -15.35
CA GLY A 223 -15.19 -15.54 -16.69
C GLY A 223 -13.77 -14.97 -16.72
N ALA A 224 -13.13 -14.80 -15.57
CA ALA A 224 -11.71 -14.46 -15.45
C ALA A 224 -10.85 -15.74 -15.40
N THR A 225 -9.53 -15.59 -15.56
CA THR A 225 -8.60 -16.69 -15.31
C THR A 225 -8.17 -16.67 -13.84
N GLY A 226 -8.21 -17.82 -13.17
CA GLY A 226 -7.80 -17.99 -11.78
C GLY A 226 -6.52 -18.79 -11.64
N TYR A 227 -5.61 -18.35 -10.77
CA TYR A 227 -4.42 -19.11 -10.34
C TYR A 227 -4.36 -19.17 -8.82
N ARG A 228 -3.82 -20.28 -8.27
CA ARG A 228 -3.47 -20.37 -6.86
C ARG A 228 -1.97 -20.50 -6.70
N ALA A 229 -1.41 -19.67 -5.84
CA ALA A 229 0.01 -19.67 -5.50
C ALA A 229 0.17 -19.96 -4.00
N THR A 230 0.99 -20.97 -3.67
CA THR A 230 1.34 -21.36 -2.29
C THR A 230 2.84 -21.36 -2.06
N THR A 231 3.64 -21.19 -3.13
CA THR A 231 5.10 -21.06 -3.11
C THR A 231 5.54 -19.90 -3.97
N ARG A 232 6.80 -19.49 -3.83
CA ARG A 232 7.41 -18.45 -4.67
C ARG A 232 7.39 -18.83 -6.15
N GLU A 233 7.70 -20.08 -6.46
CA GLU A 233 7.73 -20.61 -7.84
C GLU A 233 6.36 -20.52 -8.49
N THR A 234 5.32 -21.02 -7.80
CA THR A 234 3.95 -20.98 -8.33
C THR A 234 3.41 -19.56 -8.49
N PHE A 235 3.82 -18.63 -7.62
CA PHE A 235 3.48 -17.21 -7.80
C PHE A 235 4.19 -16.61 -9.02
N ASN A 236 5.49 -16.87 -9.18
CA ASN A 236 6.28 -16.34 -10.28
C ASN A 236 5.74 -16.78 -11.64
N GLU A 237 5.34 -18.05 -11.75
CA GLU A 237 4.72 -18.59 -12.96
C GLU A 237 3.35 -17.98 -13.23
N ALA A 238 2.50 -17.89 -12.20
CA ALA A 238 1.17 -17.30 -12.29
C ALA A 238 1.24 -15.81 -12.70
N LEU A 239 2.14 -15.04 -12.07
CA LEU A 239 2.32 -13.63 -12.39
C LEU A 239 2.83 -13.44 -13.84
N LYS A 240 3.79 -14.26 -14.28
CA LYS A 240 4.27 -14.24 -15.66
C LYS A 240 3.17 -14.54 -16.66
N ALA A 241 2.32 -15.53 -16.38
CA ALA A 241 1.17 -15.85 -17.21
C ALA A 241 0.14 -14.71 -17.22
N ALA A 242 -0.13 -14.11 -16.05
CA ALA A 242 -1.04 -12.99 -15.92
C ALA A 242 -0.60 -11.75 -16.69
N LEU A 243 0.71 -11.42 -16.66
CA LEU A 243 1.28 -10.29 -17.41
C LEU A 243 1.18 -10.47 -18.94
N ALA A 244 1.14 -11.72 -19.43
CA ALA A 244 0.94 -12.03 -20.83
C ALA A 244 -0.55 -12.08 -21.26
N ALA A 245 -1.47 -12.15 -20.28
CA ALA A 245 -2.90 -12.27 -20.53
C ALA A 245 -3.50 -10.98 -21.09
N LYS A 246 -4.60 -11.12 -21.84
CA LYS A 246 -5.40 -9.99 -22.38
C LYS A 246 -6.78 -9.89 -21.75
N THR A 247 -7.01 -10.66 -20.72
CA THR A 247 -8.25 -10.76 -19.96
C THR A 247 -7.94 -10.64 -18.47
N PRO A 248 -8.92 -10.36 -17.63
CA PRO A 248 -8.70 -10.29 -16.18
C PRO A 248 -8.14 -11.60 -15.62
N VAL A 249 -7.16 -11.46 -14.73
CA VAL A 249 -6.56 -12.60 -14.02
C VAL A 249 -6.65 -12.36 -12.52
N VAL A 250 -7.01 -13.38 -11.77
CA VAL A 250 -7.02 -13.41 -10.29
C VAL A 250 -5.97 -14.42 -9.83
N ILE A 251 -5.07 -13.98 -8.96
CA ILE A 251 -4.05 -14.84 -8.35
C ILE A 251 -4.31 -14.91 -6.85
N ASP A 252 -4.77 -16.06 -6.37
CA ASP A 252 -4.97 -16.35 -4.94
C ASP A 252 -3.65 -16.79 -4.31
N CYS A 253 -2.99 -15.89 -3.60
CA CYS A 253 -1.68 -16.10 -2.98
C CYS A 253 -1.86 -16.45 -1.49
N VAL A 254 -1.74 -17.72 -1.14
CA VAL A 254 -1.90 -18.19 0.24
C VAL A 254 -0.61 -17.97 1.02
N ILE A 255 -0.66 -17.13 2.05
CA ILE A 255 0.47 -16.78 2.92
C ILE A 255 0.18 -17.11 4.39
N GLY A 256 1.17 -16.93 5.25
CA GLY A 256 1.02 -17.11 6.70
C GLY A 256 0.04 -16.14 7.34
N CYS A 257 -0.78 -16.62 8.28
CA CYS A 257 -1.76 -15.78 8.98
C CYS A 257 -1.13 -14.84 10.02
N ASP A 258 0.10 -15.09 10.41
CA ASP A 258 0.83 -14.33 11.42
C ASP A 258 1.96 -13.47 10.84
N ASP A 259 2.04 -13.36 9.52
CA ASP A 259 2.94 -12.42 8.84
C ASP A 259 2.66 -10.99 9.32
N LYS A 260 3.71 -10.23 9.61
CA LYS A 260 3.61 -8.89 10.19
C LYS A 260 4.25 -7.83 9.31
N VAL A 261 3.71 -6.63 9.43
CA VAL A 261 4.32 -5.43 8.84
C VAL A 261 5.30 -4.83 9.83
N TRP A 262 6.53 -4.64 9.40
CA TRP A 262 7.59 -4.01 10.18
C TRP A 262 8.29 -2.89 9.37
N PRO A 263 8.87 -1.87 10.01
CA PRO A 263 8.74 -1.50 11.44
C PRO A 263 7.34 -0.98 11.79
N MET A 264 7.00 -0.97 13.08
CA MET A 264 5.77 -0.39 13.60
C MET A 264 6.03 0.63 14.71
N VAL A 265 5.07 1.56 14.87
CA VAL A 265 4.98 2.48 16.00
C VAL A 265 3.66 2.23 16.72
N ALA A 266 3.68 2.07 18.03
CA ALA A 266 2.47 1.91 18.82
C ALA A 266 1.56 3.15 18.73
N PRO A 267 0.23 3.01 18.82
CA PRO A 267 -0.70 4.14 18.77
C PRO A 267 -0.34 5.24 19.76
N GLY A 268 -0.22 6.49 19.28
CA GLY A 268 0.12 7.64 20.11
C GLY A 268 1.58 7.69 20.61
N ALA A 269 2.40 6.71 20.22
CA ALA A 269 3.82 6.69 20.58
C ALA A 269 4.65 7.64 19.70
N ASP A 270 5.86 7.89 20.13
CA ASP A 270 6.86 8.64 19.36
C ASP A 270 7.46 7.75 18.27
N ILE A 271 7.72 8.33 17.10
CA ILE A 271 8.39 7.61 16.00
C ILE A 271 9.77 7.06 16.40
N SER A 272 10.46 7.70 17.35
CA SER A 272 11.75 7.21 17.88
C SER A 272 11.62 5.91 18.69
N THR A 273 10.39 5.49 19.00
CA THR A 273 10.08 4.21 19.68
C THR A 273 9.57 3.16 18.70
N ALA A 274 9.83 3.33 17.40
CA ALA A 274 9.54 2.30 16.41
C ALA A 274 10.26 0.98 16.77
N PHE A 275 9.59 -0.12 16.53
CA PHE A 275 10.13 -1.45 16.80
C PHE A 275 9.99 -2.36 15.57
N THR A 276 10.89 -3.32 15.45
CA THR A 276 11.10 -4.15 14.25
C THR A 276 10.60 -5.58 14.39
N GLY A 277 10.17 -5.96 15.58
CA GLY A 277 9.69 -7.34 15.86
C GLY A 277 10.78 -8.31 16.34
N GLU A 278 12.01 -7.81 16.56
CA GLU A 278 13.11 -8.55 17.20
C GLU A 278 13.04 -8.46 18.71
#